data_2b8c20741c6061b66edd02256f3e7e2b
#
_entry.id   2b8c20741c6061b66edd02256f3e7e2b
#
_cell.length_a   1.000
_cell.length_b   1.000
_cell.length_c   1.000
_cell.angle_alpha   90.00
_cell.angle_beta   90.00
_cell.angle_gamma   90.00
#
_symmetry.space_group_name_H-M   'P 1'
#
loop_
_entity.id
_entity.type
_entity.pdbx_description
1 polymer ?
#
loop_
_entity_poly.entity_id
_entity_poly.type
_entity_poly.pdbx_seq_one_letter_code
_entity_poly.pdbx_strand_id
1 'polypeptide(L)'
;MFLLPLISKRIQIGCIIFYKEIVMTPWEIKGRELANCNCAYGCPCQFNALPTYGTCEAAVGYEIDTGHYGDIKLDGLRVSATYKWPGAVHEGNGEYQIFIDENATSEQRDAIEKIVTGEDTEEMATMWWIFNAMCTQRHPTEYKKINTEIDVENRLGTVVVDGTLNIKAEPIKNPVTGAEHRARIDLPNGFEYKIAEMGSASTTTTAGKIALTNNKDSYAQFAELHLNNSGVVR
;
A
#
# COMPACT_ATOMS: atom_id res chain seq x y z
N MET A 1 -63.72 -30.37 27.12
CA MET A 1 -63.56 -29.00 27.63
C MET A 1 -62.25 -28.47 27.13
N PHE A 2 -62.26 -27.85 25.93
CA PHE A 2 -61.05 -27.39 25.23
C PHE A 2 -60.84 -25.93 25.52
N LEU A 3 -59.68 -25.59 26.11
CA LEU A 3 -59.18 -24.23 26.32
C LEU A 3 -58.44 -23.77 25.02
N LEU A 4 -58.94 -22.74 24.38
CA LEU A 4 -58.25 -22.05 23.26
C LEU A 4 -57.23 -21.07 23.85
N PRO A 5 -55.99 -20.99 23.31
CA PRO A 5 -55.05 -19.98 23.68
C PRO A 5 -55.31 -18.64 23.00
N LEU A 6 -55.29 -17.58 23.77
CA LEU A 6 -55.32 -16.19 23.32
C LEU A 6 -54.09 -15.85 22.44
N ILE A 7 -54.35 -15.52 21.18
CA ILE A 7 -53.32 -15.01 20.29
C ILE A 7 -53.15 -13.51 20.56
N SER A 8 -52.02 -13.18 21.23
CA SER A 8 -51.55 -11.81 21.36
C SER A 8 -51.02 -11.32 20.00
N LYS A 9 -51.74 -10.40 19.38
CA LYS A 9 -51.23 -9.66 18.20
C LYS A 9 -50.16 -8.67 18.68
N ARG A 10 -48.89 -9.01 18.49
CA ARG A 10 -47.79 -8.03 18.51
C ARG A 10 -47.93 -7.15 17.27
N ILE A 11 -48.21 -5.87 17.49
CA ILE A 11 -48.04 -4.86 16.45
C ILE A 11 -46.54 -4.64 16.28
N GLN A 12 -45.96 -5.16 15.20
CA GLN A 12 -44.59 -4.91 14.82
C GLN A 12 -44.53 -3.55 14.13
N ILE A 13 -44.16 -2.50 14.84
CA ILE A 13 -43.81 -1.21 14.26
C ILE A 13 -42.48 -1.45 13.51
N GLY A 14 -42.56 -1.54 12.19
CA GLY A 14 -41.43 -1.72 11.33
C GLY A 14 -40.49 -0.50 11.45
N CYS A 15 -39.37 -0.69 12.11
CA CYS A 15 -38.27 0.25 12.02
C CYS A 15 -37.67 0.10 10.61
N ILE A 16 -38.01 1.01 9.71
CA ILE A 16 -37.37 1.10 8.39
C ILE A 16 -35.98 1.66 8.68
N ILE A 17 -34.99 0.77 8.76
CA ILE A 17 -33.60 1.14 8.77
C ILE A 17 -33.27 1.55 7.34
N PHE A 18 -33.20 2.85 7.09
CA PHE A 18 -32.61 3.36 5.86
C PHE A 18 -31.09 3.06 5.91
N TYR A 19 -30.67 1.99 5.27
CA TYR A 19 -29.29 1.84 4.88
C TYR A 19 -28.98 2.94 3.87
N LYS A 20 -28.28 3.97 4.31
CA LYS A 20 -27.66 4.91 3.39
C LYS A 20 -26.60 4.08 2.66
N GLU A 21 -26.85 3.69 1.43
CA GLU A 21 -25.82 3.12 0.58
C GLU A 21 -24.65 4.12 0.58
N ILE A 22 -23.52 3.71 1.10
CA ILE A 22 -22.29 4.48 0.98
C ILE A 22 -21.86 4.28 -0.46
N VAL A 23 -22.20 5.24 -1.31
CA VAL A 23 -21.75 5.24 -2.70
C VAL A 23 -20.29 5.67 -2.67
N MET A 24 -19.39 4.72 -2.90
CA MET A 24 -17.96 5.00 -3.05
C MET A 24 -17.73 5.81 -4.33
N THR A 25 -16.85 6.80 -4.26
CA THR A 25 -16.39 7.50 -5.46
C THR A 25 -15.55 6.54 -6.30
N PRO A 26 -15.89 6.32 -7.60
CA PRO A 26 -15.07 5.45 -8.43
C PRO A 26 -13.66 6.01 -8.61
N TRP A 27 -12.67 5.15 -8.47
CA TRP A 27 -11.29 5.50 -8.77
C TRP A 27 -10.57 4.34 -9.48
N GLU A 28 -9.58 4.68 -10.28
CA GLU A 28 -8.67 3.73 -10.93
C GLU A 28 -7.28 4.34 -11.05
N ILE A 29 -6.25 3.55 -10.82
CA ILE A 29 -4.84 3.93 -10.97
C ILE A 29 -4.10 2.85 -11.74
N LYS A 30 -3.33 3.28 -12.75
CA LYS A 30 -2.27 2.51 -13.39
C LYS A 30 -0.95 3.21 -13.13
N GLY A 31 0.06 2.44 -12.78
CA GLY A 31 1.35 3.04 -12.44
C GLY A 31 2.39 2.00 -12.06
N ARG A 32 3.40 2.45 -11.38
CA ARG A 32 4.54 1.62 -10.98
C ARG A 32 4.83 1.79 -9.49
N GLU A 33 5.33 0.72 -8.92
CA GLU A 33 5.72 0.66 -7.51
C GLU A 33 7.17 0.24 -7.38
N LEU A 34 7.88 0.89 -6.45
CA LEU A 34 9.12 0.40 -5.86
C LEU A 34 8.96 0.40 -4.35
N ALA A 35 9.03 -0.79 -3.74
CA ALA A 35 9.01 -0.93 -2.30
C ALA A 35 10.29 -1.62 -1.80
N ASN A 36 10.70 -1.25 -0.58
CA ASN A 36 11.82 -1.84 0.15
C ASN A 36 11.39 -2.14 1.58
N CYS A 37 11.63 -3.34 2.07
CA CYS A 37 11.45 -3.67 3.46
C CYS A 37 12.72 -4.30 4.07
N ASN A 38 12.76 -4.39 5.40
CA ASN A 38 13.92 -4.91 6.15
C ASN A 38 14.13 -6.43 6.04
N CYS A 39 13.25 -7.19 5.38
CA CYS A 39 13.41 -8.64 5.21
C CYS A 39 14.59 -9.01 4.30
N ALA A 40 15.05 -10.24 4.39
CA ALA A 40 15.89 -10.85 3.38
C ALA A 40 15.16 -10.97 2.03
N TYR A 41 15.88 -11.18 0.93
CA TYR A 41 15.30 -11.31 -0.39
C TYR A 41 14.19 -12.36 -0.45
N GLY A 42 13.11 -12.02 -1.17
CA GLY A 42 11.94 -12.88 -1.26
C GLY A 42 10.97 -12.76 -0.07
N CYS A 43 11.06 -11.71 0.72
CA CYS A 43 10.23 -11.39 1.90
C CYS A 43 9.20 -12.47 2.28
N PRO A 44 9.37 -13.21 3.39
CA PRO A 44 8.51 -14.35 3.74
C PRO A 44 7.02 -14.01 3.87
N CYS A 45 6.68 -12.74 4.15
CA CYS A 45 5.29 -12.30 4.23
C CYS A 45 4.53 -12.49 2.92
N GLN A 46 5.22 -12.46 1.76
CA GLN A 46 4.64 -12.78 0.45
C GLN A 46 4.14 -14.24 0.36
N PHE A 47 4.62 -15.10 1.25
CA PHE A 47 4.27 -16.51 1.35
C PHE A 47 3.48 -16.84 2.63
N ASN A 48 2.83 -15.83 3.24
CA ASN A 48 2.10 -15.94 4.50
C ASN A 48 2.94 -16.45 5.68
N ALA A 49 4.26 -16.19 5.67
CA ALA A 49 5.17 -16.52 6.75
C ALA A 49 5.57 -15.27 7.54
N LEU A 50 6.17 -15.46 8.71
CA LEU A 50 6.62 -14.37 9.56
C LEU A 50 7.80 -13.62 8.92
N PRO A 51 7.95 -12.29 9.18
CA PRO A 51 9.05 -11.51 8.65
C PRO A 51 10.40 -12.06 9.11
N THR A 52 11.42 -11.96 8.25
CA THR A 52 12.74 -12.57 8.46
C THR A 52 13.35 -12.25 9.82
N TYR A 53 13.17 -11.04 10.32
CA TYR A 53 13.77 -10.56 11.57
C TYR A 53 12.73 -10.26 12.66
N GLY A 54 11.52 -10.78 12.52
CA GLY A 54 10.44 -10.65 13.50
C GLY A 54 9.75 -9.29 13.53
N THR A 55 10.23 -8.29 12.79
CA THR A 55 9.64 -6.95 12.68
C THR A 55 9.51 -6.55 11.21
N CYS A 56 8.64 -5.59 10.89
CA CYS A 56 8.53 -5.05 9.55
C CYS A 56 8.81 -3.55 9.54
N GLU A 57 9.79 -3.13 8.74
CA GLU A 57 10.08 -1.73 8.41
C GLU A 57 10.04 -1.61 6.90
N ALA A 58 9.21 -0.72 6.35
CA ALA A 58 9.06 -0.58 4.90
C ALA A 58 8.97 0.87 4.45
N ALA A 59 9.52 1.13 3.27
CA ALA A 59 9.32 2.34 2.50
C ALA A 59 8.88 1.99 1.09
N VAL A 60 8.01 2.81 0.52
CA VAL A 60 7.46 2.58 -0.80
C VAL A 60 7.27 3.89 -1.55
N GLY A 61 7.46 3.85 -2.87
CA GLY A 61 7.10 4.92 -3.78
C GLY A 61 6.22 4.40 -4.89
N TYR A 62 5.22 5.20 -5.23
CA TYR A 62 4.26 4.96 -6.30
C TYR A 62 4.36 6.10 -7.31
N GLU A 63 4.41 5.75 -8.59
CA GLU A 63 4.26 6.68 -9.69
C GLU A 63 2.97 6.36 -10.44
N ILE A 64 2.07 7.35 -10.52
CA ILE A 64 0.79 7.22 -11.19
C ILE A 64 0.97 7.63 -12.65
N ASP A 65 1.00 6.66 -13.57
CA ASP A 65 1.10 6.94 -15.01
C ASP A 65 -0.22 7.51 -15.53
N THR A 66 -1.34 6.88 -15.16
CA THR A 66 -2.69 7.35 -15.42
C THR A 66 -3.61 7.01 -14.25
N GLY A 67 -4.51 7.89 -13.93
CA GLY A 67 -5.47 7.62 -12.85
C GLY A 67 -6.55 8.68 -12.71
N HIS A 68 -7.62 8.31 -12.01
CA HIS A 68 -8.70 9.23 -11.68
C HIS A 68 -9.36 8.85 -10.35
N TYR A 69 -9.99 9.86 -9.74
CA TYR A 69 -10.90 9.72 -8.61
C TYR A 69 -12.15 10.56 -8.92
N GLY A 70 -13.27 9.90 -9.26
CA GLY A 70 -14.38 10.57 -9.91
C GLY A 70 -13.90 11.28 -11.18
N ASP A 71 -14.13 12.58 -11.26
CA ASP A 71 -13.71 13.42 -12.40
C ASP A 71 -12.30 14.02 -12.21
N ILE A 72 -11.64 13.78 -11.08
CA ILE A 72 -10.32 14.34 -10.76
C ILE A 72 -9.24 13.45 -11.38
N LYS A 73 -8.43 14.01 -12.29
CA LYS A 73 -7.28 13.31 -12.89
C LYS A 73 -6.10 13.28 -11.92
N LEU A 74 -5.43 12.13 -11.88
CA LEU A 74 -4.27 11.88 -11.01
C LEU A 74 -2.97 11.60 -11.79
N ASP A 75 -3.01 11.74 -13.11
CA ASP A 75 -1.89 11.40 -14.02
C ASP A 75 -0.61 12.13 -13.63
N GLY A 76 0.50 11.42 -13.61
CA GLY A 76 1.84 11.96 -13.36
C GLY A 76 2.15 12.30 -11.90
N LEU A 77 1.20 12.09 -10.98
CA LEU A 77 1.43 12.33 -9.56
C LEU A 77 2.18 11.18 -8.90
N ARG A 78 2.82 11.49 -7.80
CA ARG A 78 3.62 10.55 -7.02
C ARG A 78 3.17 10.51 -5.57
N VAL A 79 3.28 9.34 -4.98
CA VAL A 79 3.00 9.09 -3.57
C VAL A 79 4.13 8.27 -2.98
N SER A 80 4.46 8.50 -1.73
CA SER A 80 5.39 7.65 -0.99
C SER A 80 4.84 7.42 0.42
N ALA A 81 5.23 6.31 1.03
CA ALA A 81 4.87 6.02 2.41
C ALA A 81 5.99 5.29 3.14
N THR A 82 6.01 5.47 4.46
CA THR A 82 6.83 4.68 5.38
C THR A 82 5.91 3.96 6.35
N TYR A 83 6.26 2.72 6.66
CA TYR A 83 5.53 1.84 7.57
C TYR A 83 6.47 1.17 8.55
N LYS A 84 5.98 0.92 9.77
CA LYS A 84 6.72 0.17 10.78
C LYS A 84 5.77 -0.61 11.66
N TRP A 85 6.05 -1.91 11.84
CA TRP A 85 5.34 -2.81 12.75
C TRP A 85 6.32 -3.45 13.72
N PRO A 86 5.97 -3.54 15.02
CA PRO A 86 6.82 -4.19 16.03
C PRO A 86 6.90 -5.71 15.86
N GLY A 87 6.01 -6.28 15.07
CA GLY A 87 5.89 -7.69 14.73
C GLY A 87 5.57 -7.90 13.26
N ALA A 88 4.88 -8.98 12.94
CA ALA A 88 4.32 -9.20 11.62
C ALA A 88 3.17 -8.22 11.36
N VAL A 89 2.96 -7.83 10.09
CA VAL A 89 1.91 -6.85 9.73
C VAL A 89 0.53 -7.25 10.27
N HIS A 90 0.17 -8.53 10.16
CA HIS A 90 -1.14 -9.04 10.61
C HIS A 90 -1.34 -9.04 12.14
N GLU A 91 -0.27 -8.86 12.92
CA GLU A 91 -0.34 -8.71 14.37
C GLU A 91 -0.75 -7.28 14.80
N GLY A 92 -0.76 -6.34 13.83
CA GLY A 92 -1.19 -4.96 14.06
C GLY A 92 -0.16 -4.13 14.83
N ASN A 93 -0.65 -3.07 15.49
CA ASN A 93 0.15 -2.11 16.25
C ASN A 93 1.20 -1.36 15.42
N GLY A 94 0.98 -1.25 14.10
CA GLY A 94 1.86 -0.52 13.21
C GLY A 94 1.67 0.99 13.28
N GLU A 95 2.59 1.68 12.63
CA GLU A 95 2.55 3.11 12.36
C GLU A 95 2.86 3.38 10.90
N TYR A 96 2.28 4.46 10.34
CA TYR A 96 2.57 4.88 8.98
C TYR A 96 2.57 6.39 8.80
N GLN A 97 3.31 6.84 7.79
CA GLN A 97 3.31 8.21 7.31
C GLN A 97 3.23 8.22 5.78
N ILE A 98 2.38 9.11 5.25
CA ILE A 98 2.16 9.30 3.81
C ILE A 98 2.82 10.61 3.38
N PHE A 99 3.42 10.60 2.19
CA PHE A 99 3.94 11.75 1.48
C PHE A 99 3.24 11.83 0.12
N ILE A 100 2.68 12.99 -0.21
CA ILE A 100 2.02 13.26 -1.49
C ILE A 100 2.80 14.34 -2.23
N ASP A 101 2.89 14.21 -3.55
CA ASP A 101 3.58 15.16 -4.42
C ASP A 101 3.10 16.59 -4.16
N GLU A 102 4.03 17.51 -3.91
CA GLU A 102 3.73 18.92 -3.65
C GLU A 102 3.07 19.62 -4.85
N ASN A 103 3.25 19.07 -6.07
CA ASN A 103 2.64 19.61 -7.28
C ASN A 103 1.15 19.26 -7.42
N ALA A 104 0.62 18.35 -6.59
CA ALA A 104 -0.80 18.01 -6.58
C ALA A 104 -1.64 19.22 -6.13
N THR A 105 -2.76 19.48 -6.83
CA THR A 105 -3.76 20.47 -6.38
C THR A 105 -4.42 20.01 -5.08
N SER A 106 -5.16 20.90 -4.40
CA SER A 106 -5.89 20.53 -3.18
C SER A 106 -6.86 19.39 -3.42
N GLU A 107 -7.61 19.39 -4.53
CA GLU A 107 -8.57 18.34 -4.86
C GLU A 107 -7.85 17.02 -5.16
N GLN A 108 -6.70 17.05 -5.84
CA GLN A 108 -5.88 15.87 -6.10
C GLN A 108 -5.28 15.31 -4.81
N ARG A 109 -4.84 16.16 -3.88
CA ARG A 109 -4.33 15.74 -2.56
C ARG A 109 -5.41 15.02 -1.76
N ASP A 110 -6.61 15.58 -1.70
CA ASP A 110 -7.75 15.00 -0.99
C ASP A 110 -8.14 13.65 -1.63
N ALA A 111 -8.15 13.58 -2.97
CA ALA A 111 -8.45 12.36 -3.71
C ALA A 111 -7.41 11.25 -3.44
N ILE A 112 -6.12 11.58 -3.59
CA ILE A 112 -5.03 10.62 -3.32
C ILE A 112 -5.07 10.17 -1.86
N GLU A 113 -5.25 11.09 -0.91
CA GLU A 113 -5.28 10.76 0.51
C GLU A 113 -6.40 9.74 0.81
N LYS A 114 -7.59 9.90 0.26
CA LYS A 114 -8.68 8.94 0.40
C LYS A 114 -8.32 7.56 -0.17
N ILE A 115 -7.73 7.51 -1.37
CA ILE A 115 -7.30 6.25 -1.98
C ILE A 115 -6.27 5.56 -1.10
N VAL A 116 -5.18 6.26 -0.73
CA VAL A 116 -4.05 5.65 -0.01
C VAL A 116 -4.30 5.46 1.50
N THR A 117 -5.43 5.94 2.02
CA THR A 117 -5.91 5.59 3.36
C THR A 117 -6.94 4.47 3.36
N GLY A 118 -7.36 4.02 2.18
CA GLY A 118 -8.34 2.94 2.02
C GLY A 118 -9.80 3.41 2.09
N GLU A 119 -10.05 4.74 2.10
CA GLU A 119 -11.39 5.28 1.90
C GLU A 119 -11.86 4.98 0.47
N ASP A 120 -13.17 4.90 0.24
CA ASP A 120 -13.74 4.57 -1.07
C ASP A 120 -13.13 3.30 -1.72
N THR A 121 -12.73 2.33 -0.90
CA THR A 121 -12.16 1.05 -1.30
C THR A 121 -12.94 -0.07 -0.61
N GLU A 122 -13.26 -1.14 -1.32
CA GLU A 122 -13.88 -2.33 -0.72
C GLU A 122 -12.97 -2.90 0.37
N GLU A 123 -13.59 -3.47 1.40
CA GLU A 123 -12.88 -4.02 2.54
C GLU A 123 -11.86 -5.07 2.10
N MET A 124 -10.61 -4.92 2.56
CA MET A 124 -9.46 -5.78 2.24
C MET A 124 -9.08 -5.84 0.75
N ALA A 125 -9.57 -4.94 -0.09
CA ALA A 125 -9.34 -5.03 -1.53
C ALA A 125 -7.93 -4.60 -1.98
N THR A 126 -7.27 -3.68 -1.27
CA THR A 126 -5.96 -3.15 -1.64
C THR A 126 -4.96 -3.20 -0.49
N MET A 127 -3.64 -3.14 -0.84
CA MET A 127 -2.58 -3.00 0.16
C MET A 127 -2.78 -1.77 1.04
N TRP A 128 -3.25 -0.66 0.50
CA TRP A 128 -3.50 0.56 1.28
C TRP A 128 -4.55 0.34 2.36
N TRP A 129 -5.67 -0.29 2.01
CA TRP A 129 -6.70 -0.64 2.99
C TRP A 129 -6.15 -1.57 4.07
N ILE A 130 -5.46 -2.66 3.65
CA ILE A 130 -4.98 -3.72 4.57
C ILE A 130 -3.88 -3.18 5.49
N PHE A 131 -2.84 -2.53 4.94
CA PHE A 131 -1.71 -2.07 5.74
C PHE A 131 -2.13 -0.99 6.73
N ASN A 132 -2.98 -0.05 6.30
CA ASN A 132 -3.46 1.01 7.19
C ASN A 132 -4.39 0.48 8.29
N ALA A 133 -5.23 -0.54 7.99
CA ALA A 133 -6.05 -1.20 9.01
C ALA A 133 -5.22 -1.92 10.08
N MET A 134 -3.99 -2.34 9.76
CA MET A 134 -3.05 -2.96 10.70
C MET A 134 -2.20 -1.93 11.48
N CYS A 135 -2.41 -0.63 11.28
CA CYS A 135 -1.72 0.44 11.98
C CYS A 135 -2.62 1.08 13.03
N THR A 136 -2.10 1.27 14.24
CA THR A 136 -2.76 1.99 15.33
C THR A 136 -2.37 3.46 15.37
N GLN A 137 -1.29 3.84 14.68
CA GLN A 137 -0.80 5.20 14.62
C GLN A 137 -0.66 5.67 13.18
N ARG A 138 -1.40 6.73 12.83
CA ARG A 138 -1.24 7.49 11.60
C ARG A 138 -0.53 8.78 11.91
N HIS A 139 0.60 9.04 11.25
CA HIS A 139 1.26 10.33 11.30
C HIS A 139 0.64 11.30 10.27
N PRO A 140 0.75 12.62 10.48
CA PRO A 140 0.27 13.60 9.51
C PRO A 140 0.86 13.38 8.12
N THR A 141 0.01 13.45 7.09
CA THR A 141 0.44 13.48 5.70
C THR A 141 1.27 14.73 5.43
N GLU A 142 2.38 14.58 4.74
CA GLU A 142 3.23 15.69 4.31
C GLU A 142 3.19 15.83 2.78
N TYR A 143 3.22 17.08 2.31
CA TYR A 143 3.29 17.41 0.89
C TYR A 143 4.73 17.77 0.57
N LYS A 144 5.39 16.97 -0.27
CA LYS A 144 6.82 17.04 -0.55
C LYS A 144 7.10 16.92 -2.03
N LYS A 145 8.23 17.44 -2.46
CA LYS A 145 8.76 17.08 -3.76
C LYS A 145 9.15 15.61 -3.75
N ILE A 146 8.54 14.83 -4.65
CA ILE A 146 8.82 13.40 -4.81
C ILE A 146 9.37 13.20 -6.22
N ASN A 147 10.56 12.57 -6.31
CA ASN A 147 11.14 12.14 -7.57
C ASN A 147 11.21 10.61 -7.59
N THR A 148 10.76 10.02 -8.68
CA THR A 148 10.78 8.58 -8.89
C THR A 148 11.44 8.26 -10.23
N GLU A 149 12.23 7.19 -10.23
CA GLU A 149 12.70 6.50 -11.43
C GLU A 149 12.47 5.02 -11.15
N ILE A 150 11.48 4.40 -11.81
CA ILE A 150 11.10 3.01 -11.54
C ILE A 150 11.09 2.25 -12.87
N ASP A 151 12.14 1.45 -13.08
CA ASP A 151 12.28 0.53 -14.20
C ASP A 151 12.04 -0.90 -13.72
N VAL A 152 10.79 -1.35 -13.86
CA VAL A 152 10.34 -2.66 -13.38
C VAL A 152 11.09 -3.78 -14.10
N GLU A 153 11.29 -3.69 -15.42
CA GLU A 153 11.92 -4.74 -16.23
C GLU A 153 13.40 -4.93 -15.85
N ASN A 154 14.12 -3.84 -15.63
CA ASN A 154 15.55 -3.90 -15.29
C ASN A 154 15.79 -3.92 -13.79
N ARG A 155 14.75 -3.82 -12.95
CA ARG A 155 14.84 -3.79 -11.47
C ARG A 155 15.78 -2.70 -10.97
N LEU A 156 15.73 -1.55 -11.64
CA LEU A 156 16.48 -0.36 -11.29
C LEU A 156 15.51 0.73 -10.83
N GLY A 157 15.83 1.40 -9.75
CA GLY A 157 14.96 2.48 -9.32
C GLY A 157 15.47 3.31 -8.17
N THR A 158 14.90 4.52 -8.12
CA THR A 158 15.07 5.45 -7.00
C THR A 158 13.72 6.06 -6.64
N VAL A 159 13.50 6.29 -5.35
CA VAL A 159 12.41 7.10 -4.82
C VAL A 159 13.02 8.09 -3.85
N VAL A 160 12.89 9.37 -4.12
CA VAL A 160 13.42 10.45 -3.27
C VAL A 160 12.27 11.35 -2.83
N VAL A 161 12.02 11.38 -1.54
CA VAL A 161 11.15 12.39 -0.90
C VAL A 161 12.05 13.43 -0.27
N ASP A 162 11.98 14.66 -0.79
CA ASP A 162 12.93 15.73 -0.47
C ASP A 162 13.09 15.95 1.04
N GLY A 163 14.36 15.92 1.49
CA GLY A 163 14.72 16.06 2.89
C GLY A 163 14.20 14.97 3.83
N THR A 164 13.60 13.88 3.34
CA THR A 164 12.90 12.90 4.18
C THR A 164 13.40 11.48 4.01
N LEU A 165 13.31 10.92 2.81
CA LEU A 165 13.78 9.56 2.54
C LEU A 165 14.36 9.40 1.13
N ASN A 166 15.20 8.38 1.00
CA ASN A 166 15.74 7.95 -0.29
C ASN A 166 15.76 6.42 -0.33
N ILE A 167 15.07 5.84 -1.32
CA ILE A 167 15.14 4.43 -1.67
C ILE A 167 16.02 4.33 -2.91
N LYS A 168 17.02 3.46 -2.87
CA LYS A 168 17.83 3.10 -4.05
C LYS A 168 17.80 1.60 -4.23
N ALA A 169 17.41 1.15 -5.42
CA ALA A 169 17.23 -0.25 -5.72
C ALA A 169 17.96 -0.68 -6.98
N GLU A 170 18.44 -1.91 -6.98
CA GLU A 170 19.17 -2.56 -8.05
C GLU A 170 18.82 -4.05 -8.15
N PRO A 171 19.20 -4.75 -9.25
CA PRO A 171 19.06 -6.20 -9.34
C PRO A 171 19.79 -6.93 -8.21
N ILE A 172 19.19 -8.03 -7.74
CA ILE A 172 19.90 -8.97 -6.87
C ILE A 172 21.11 -9.53 -7.63
N LYS A 173 22.27 -9.61 -6.97
CA LYS A 173 23.50 -10.13 -7.55
C LYS A 173 23.90 -11.45 -6.92
N ASN A 174 24.35 -12.38 -7.74
CA ASN A 174 24.98 -13.60 -7.28
C ASN A 174 26.24 -13.26 -6.46
N PRO A 175 26.37 -13.71 -5.21
CA PRO A 175 27.46 -13.28 -4.33
C PRO A 175 28.84 -13.78 -4.77
N VAL A 176 28.91 -14.79 -5.63
CA VAL A 176 30.17 -15.37 -6.11
C VAL A 176 30.60 -14.77 -7.45
N THR A 177 29.67 -14.65 -8.40
CA THR A 177 29.99 -14.25 -9.78
C THR A 177 29.70 -12.78 -10.05
N GLY A 178 28.93 -12.10 -9.21
CA GLY A 178 28.44 -10.74 -9.45
C GLY A 178 27.37 -10.64 -10.53
N ALA A 179 27.00 -11.75 -11.16
CA ALA A 179 25.98 -11.77 -12.20
C ALA A 179 24.59 -11.44 -11.61
N GLU A 180 23.77 -10.73 -12.36
CA GLU A 180 22.40 -10.44 -11.97
C GLU A 180 21.59 -11.74 -11.79
N HIS A 181 20.82 -11.77 -10.71
CA HIS A 181 19.85 -12.84 -10.44
C HIS A 181 18.44 -12.27 -10.58
N ARG A 182 17.68 -12.77 -11.54
CA ARG A 182 16.29 -12.37 -11.74
C ARG A 182 15.36 -13.36 -11.05
N ALA A 183 14.59 -12.88 -10.11
CA ALA A 183 13.52 -13.62 -9.46
C ALA A 183 12.23 -12.80 -9.56
N ARG A 184 11.11 -13.51 -9.69
CA ARG A 184 9.77 -12.93 -9.85
C ARG A 184 8.79 -13.71 -9.00
N ILE A 185 7.79 -13.02 -8.44
CA ILE A 185 6.64 -13.65 -7.81
C ILE A 185 5.38 -13.39 -8.63
N ASP A 186 4.57 -14.42 -8.81
CA ASP A 186 3.20 -14.31 -9.36
C ASP A 186 2.22 -14.65 -8.24
N LEU A 187 1.37 -13.68 -7.89
CA LEU A 187 0.33 -13.78 -6.87
C LEU A 187 -1.04 -13.65 -7.53
N PRO A 188 -1.64 -14.73 -8.05
CA PRO A 188 -2.91 -14.67 -8.77
C PRO A 188 -4.04 -13.98 -8.01
N ASN A 189 -3.99 -14.00 -6.68
CA ASN A 189 -4.95 -13.38 -5.78
C ASN A 189 -4.30 -12.28 -4.89
N GLY A 190 -3.17 -11.72 -5.33
CA GLY A 190 -2.50 -10.64 -4.61
C GLY A 190 -3.38 -9.39 -4.46
N PHE A 191 -3.30 -8.72 -3.33
CA PHE A 191 -4.03 -7.47 -3.04
C PHE A 191 -3.22 -6.21 -3.35
N GLU A 192 -1.96 -6.36 -3.70
CA GLU A 192 -1.02 -5.29 -4.01
C GLU A 192 -0.71 -5.24 -5.50
N TYR A 193 -0.34 -6.38 -6.05
CA TYR A 193 -0.04 -6.58 -7.47
C TYR A 193 -0.34 -8.03 -7.87
N LYS A 194 -0.29 -8.30 -9.16
CA LYS A 194 -0.35 -9.66 -9.69
C LYS A 194 1.06 -10.27 -9.79
N ILE A 195 1.99 -9.52 -10.37
CA ILE A 195 3.38 -9.93 -10.59
C ILE A 195 4.30 -8.84 -10.06
N ALA A 196 5.37 -9.23 -9.36
CA ALA A 196 6.45 -8.34 -9.03
C ALA A 196 7.81 -8.95 -9.35
N GLU A 197 8.74 -8.10 -9.81
CA GLU A 197 10.15 -8.42 -9.96
C GLU A 197 10.88 -8.15 -8.65
N MET A 198 11.73 -9.06 -8.23
CA MET A 198 12.48 -8.97 -6.99
C MET A 198 13.81 -8.26 -7.19
N GLY A 199 14.14 -7.37 -6.31
CA GLY A 199 15.38 -6.61 -6.29
C GLY A 199 16.04 -6.56 -4.93
N SER A 200 17.10 -5.80 -4.87
CA SER A 200 17.80 -5.39 -3.65
C SER A 200 17.68 -3.88 -3.49
N ALA A 201 17.32 -3.41 -2.32
CA ALA A 201 17.30 -1.97 -2.07
C ALA A 201 17.85 -1.59 -0.70
N SER A 202 18.23 -0.32 -0.62
CA SER A 202 18.55 0.33 0.65
C SER A 202 17.72 1.61 0.78
N THR A 203 17.13 1.81 1.96
CA THR A 203 16.39 3.02 2.31
C THR A 203 17.13 3.80 3.38
N THR A 204 17.30 5.08 3.16
CA THR A 204 17.80 6.04 4.16
C THR A 204 16.68 7.02 4.51
N THR A 205 16.37 7.14 5.79
CA THR A 205 15.46 8.18 6.32
C THR A 205 16.28 9.25 7.01
N THR A 206 16.05 10.52 6.65
CA THR A 206 16.75 11.70 7.25
C THR A 206 15.83 12.54 8.10
N ALA A 207 14.55 12.56 7.78
CA ALA A 207 13.49 13.22 8.53
C ALA A 207 12.19 12.41 8.38
N GLY A 208 11.07 12.96 8.86
CA GLY A 208 9.82 12.24 8.95
C GLY A 208 9.57 11.70 10.35
N LYS A 209 8.44 11.06 10.57
CA LYS A 209 8.05 10.55 11.89
C LYS A 209 8.53 9.13 12.14
N ILE A 210 8.80 8.38 11.08
CA ILE A 210 9.22 6.99 11.14
C ILE A 210 10.66 6.87 10.63
N ALA A 211 11.57 6.47 11.52
CA ALA A 211 12.94 6.15 11.16
C ALA A 211 13.03 4.65 10.81
N LEU A 212 13.56 4.36 9.61
CA LEU A 212 13.87 3.01 9.15
C LEU A 212 15.37 2.79 9.32
N THR A 213 15.76 1.72 10.04
CA THR A 213 17.14 1.48 10.43
C THR A 213 17.74 0.20 9.86
N ASN A 214 16.89 -0.71 9.38
CA ASN A 214 17.28 -2.06 8.98
C ASN A 214 17.09 -2.33 7.47
N ASN A 215 16.78 -1.29 6.70
CA ASN A 215 16.51 -1.38 5.27
C ASN A 215 17.79 -1.17 4.44
N LYS A 216 18.78 -2.06 4.60
CA LYS A 216 20.05 -2.00 3.87
C LYS A 216 20.31 -3.29 3.12
N ASP A 217 20.52 -3.18 1.80
CA ASP A 217 20.77 -4.31 0.91
C ASP A 217 19.75 -5.45 1.13
N SER A 218 18.49 -5.06 1.31
CA SER A 218 17.38 -5.89 1.74
C SER A 218 16.36 -6.07 0.62
N TYR A 219 15.26 -6.76 0.91
CA TYR A 219 14.20 -7.03 -0.05
C TYR A 219 13.68 -5.78 -0.73
N ALA A 220 13.60 -5.83 -2.06
CA ALA A 220 12.85 -4.87 -2.87
C ALA A 220 11.92 -5.59 -3.84
N GLN A 221 10.81 -4.93 -4.14
CA GLN A 221 9.89 -5.31 -5.20
C GLN A 221 9.65 -4.16 -6.15
N PHE A 222 9.47 -4.51 -7.41
CA PHE A 222 9.07 -3.63 -8.49
C PHE A 222 7.82 -4.21 -9.14
N ALA A 223 6.76 -3.43 -9.23
CA ALA A 223 5.50 -3.90 -9.81
C ALA A 223 4.86 -2.87 -10.72
N GLU A 224 4.25 -3.37 -11.80
CA GLU A 224 3.24 -2.64 -12.54
C GLU A 224 1.92 -2.74 -11.75
N LEU A 225 1.31 -1.59 -11.49
CA LEU A 225 0.07 -1.51 -10.73
C LEU A 225 -1.12 -1.24 -11.64
N HIS A 226 -2.21 -1.92 -11.38
CA HIS A 226 -3.53 -1.58 -11.91
C HIS A 226 -4.56 -1.85 -10.82
N LEU A 227 -5.03 -0.78 -10.17
CA LEU A 227 -5.87 -0.84 -8.97
C LEU A 227 -7.12 0.01 -9.15
N ASN A 228 -8.22 -0.42 -8.53
CA ASN A 228 -9.45 0.34 -8.39
C ASN A 228 -10.12 0.09 -7.04
N ASN A 229 -11.33 0.59 -6.83
CA ASN A 229 -12.13 0.40 -5.62
C ASN A 229 -12.22 -1.06 -5.15
N SER A 230 -12.21 -2.02 -6.07
CA SER A 230 -12.37 -3.45 -5.79
C SER A 230 -11.04 -4.21 -5.76
N GLY A 231 -9.92 -3.51 -5.83
CA GLY A 231 -8.58 -4.10 -5.70
C GLY A 231 -7.78 -4.17 -7.00
N VAL A 232 -6.95 -5.19 -7.14
CA VAL A 232 -6.09 -5.41 -8.30
C VAL A 232 -6.93 -5.80 -9.51
N VAL A 233 -6.88 -4.99 -10.57
CA VAL A 233 -7.54 -5.27 -11.84
C VAL A 233 -6.72 -6.35 -12.59
N ARG A 234 -7.39 -7.42 -13.04
CA ARG A 234 -6.78 -8.63 -13.62
C ARG A 234 -7.24 -8.87 -15.06
#